data_3fc6147489a0be98549f565112e1117e
#
_entry.id   3fc6147489a0be98549f565112e1117e
#
_cell.length_a   1.000
_cell.length_b   1.000
_cell.length_c   1.000
_cell.angle_alpha   90.00
_cell.angle_beta   90.00
_cell.angle_gamma   90.00
#
_symmetry.space_group_name_H-M   'P 1'
#
loop_
_entity.id
_entity.type
_entity.pdbx_description
1 polymer ?
#
loop_
_entity_poly.entity_id
_entity_poly.type
_entity_poly.pdbx_seq_one_letter_code
_entity_poly.pdbx_strand_id
1 'polypeptide(L)'
;MKATPKTILQLSLHSILFLLGSLSASLFADWPRHRGDAALTGRADTQLGNKLDLQWTYATGEFLKSSVVVENGFAYVGSDDGRLHAINLATGKPKWTFKTEMAIEAPPLLHNGQVIVGSTDGFLYSIDQHKGKLNWKY
;
A
#
# COMPACT_ATOMS: atom_id res chain seq x y z
N MET A 1 -72.26 -0.91 6.06
CA MET A 1 -71.85 -2.24 5.57
C MET A 1 -70.49 -2.10 4.88
N LYS A 2 -69.56 -2.96 5.29
CA LYS A 2 -68.25 -3.30 4.70
C LYS A 2 -67.15 -2.23 4.71
N ALA A 3 -66.24 -2.39 5.69
CA ALA A 3 -64.94 -1.77 5.79
C ALA A 3 -63.99 -2.29 4.69
N THR A 4 -63.21 -1.38 4.10
CA THR A 4 -62.06 -1.69 3.25
C THR A 4 -60.81 -1.82 4.10
N PRO A 5 -59.96 -2.83 3.87
CA PRO A 5 -58.74 -3.00 4.66
C PRO A 5 -57.66 -2.00 4.24
N LYS A 6 -57.07 -1.34 5.25
CA LYS A 6 -55.88 -0.55 5.12
C LYS A 6 -54.71 -1.47 4.81
N THR A 7 -54.13 -1.36 3.63
CA THR A 7 -52.86 -1.99 3.29
C THR A 7 -51.73 -1.23 4.00
N ILE A 8 -51.24 -1.80 5.08
CA ILE A 8 -50.05 -1.32 5.77
C ILE A 8 -48.86 -1.76 4.93
N LEU A 9 -48.22 -0.80 4.29
CA LEU A 9 -46.93 -0.98 3.61
C LEU A 9 -45.86 -1.18 4.71
N GLN A 10 -45.61 -2.45 5.02
CA GLN A 10 -44.53 -2.83 5.92
C GLN A 10 -43.22 -2.74 5.15
N LEU A 11 -42.59 -1.54 5.13
CA LEU A 11 -41.23 -1.36 4.65
C LEU A 11 -40.32 -2.12 5.62
N SER A 12 -39.82 -3.24 5.15
CA SER A 12 -38.87 -4.10 5.85
C SER A 12 -37.63 -3.28 6.27
N LEU A 13 -37.36 -3.28 7.56
CA LEU A 13 -36.19 -2.66 8.18
C LEU A 13 -34.83 -3.25 7.72
N HIS A 14 -34.86 -4.24 6.81
CA HIS A 14 -33.71 -4.96 6.31
C HIS A 14 -33.03 -4.28 5.10
N SER A 15 -33.63 -3.26 4.51
CA SER A 15 -33.09 -2.59 3.31
C SER A 15 -32.19 -1.40 3.63
N ILE A 16 -32.06 -0.98 4.90
CA ILE A 16 -31.21 0.18 5.29
C ILE A 16 -29.81 -0.25 5.75
N LEU A 17 -29.58 -1.54 5.95
CA LEU A 17 -28.29 -2.04 6.46
C LEU A 17 -27.23 -2.32 5.38
N PHE A 18 -27.54 -2.06 4.10
CA PHE A 18 -26.63 -2.36 3.00
C PHE A 18 -25.92 -1.15 2.39
N LEU A 19 -26.06 0.04 2.97
CA LEU A 19 -25.38 1.28 2.50
C LEU A 19 -24.33 1.84 3.47
N LEU A 20 -23.99 1.09 4.51
CA LEU A 20 -22.70 1.28 5.18
C LEU A 20 -21.66 0.49 4.40
N GLY A 21 -21.38 0.97 3.18
CA GLY A 21 -20.15 0.64 2.49
C GLY A 21 -19.02 0.83 3.49
N SER A 22 -18.32 -0.24 3.80
CA SER A 22 -17.13 -0.23 4.64
C SER A 22 -16.18 0.84 4.09
N LEU A 23 -16.23 2.05 4.65
CA LEU A 23 -15.09 2.95 4.64
C LEU A 23 -14.04 2.21 5.47
N SER A 24 -13.31 1.30 4.87
CA SER A 24 -12.04 0.83 5.41
C SER A 24 -11.12 2.04 5.40
N ALA A 25 -11.23 2.87 6.44
CA ALA A 25 -10.18 3.81 6.74
C ALA A 25 -8.90 2.98 6.82
N SER A 26 -7.97 3.21 5.93
CA SER A 26 -6.64 2.63 6.03
C SER A 26 -6.13 2.95 7.43
N LEU A 27 -5.88 1.93 8.26
CA LEU A 27 -5.33 2.10 9.60
C LEU A 27 -3.85 2.57 9.55
N PHE A 28 -3.31 2.67 8.36
CA PHE A 28 -1.93 3.07 8.10
C PHE A 28 -1.93 4.36 7.29
N ALA A 29 -1.07 5.30 7.68
CA ALA A 29 -0.81 6.50 6.87
C ALA A 29 -0.09 6.09 5.58
N ASP A 30 -0.57 6.58 4.44
CA ASP A 30 0.07 6.34 3.16
C ASP A 30 1.27 7.29 2.97
N TRP A 31 2.35 6.77 2.39
CA TRP A 31 3.56 7.49 2.02
C TRP A 31 4.02 7.00 0.64
N PRO A 32 3.24 7.30 -0.44
CA PRO A 32 3.32 6.59 -1.72
C PRO A 32 4.54 6.94 -2.58
N ARG A 33 5.37 7.88 -2.15
CA ARG A 33 6.58 8.32 -2.87
C ARG A 33 7.62 8.87 -1.92
N HIS A 34 8.83 9.08 -2.43
CA HIS A 34 9.87 9.77 -1.68
C HIS A 34 9.35 11.11 -1.13
N ARG A 35 9.57 11.36 0.16
CA ARG A 35 9.08 12.53 0.91
C ARG A 35 7.55 12.69 0.96
N GLY A 36 6.80 11.62 0.76
CA GLY A 36 5.37 11.47 1.08
C GLY A 36 4.40 12.01 0.04
N ASP A 37 4.48 13.28 -0.29
CA ASP A 37 3.52 13.99 -1.14
C ASP A 37 4.11 14.45 -2.49
N ALA A 38 3.24 14.97 -3.37
CA ALA A 38 3.65 15.45 -4.70
C ALA A 38 4.55 16.70 -4.63
N ALA A 39 4.45 17.49 -3.56
CA ALA A 39 5.28 18.65 -3.32
C ALA A 39 6.61 18.30 -2.63
N LEU A 40 6.82 17.02 -2.30
CA LEU A 40 8.02 16.49 -1.65
C LEU A 40 8.33 17.19 -0.32
N THR A 41 7.29 17.49 0.46
CA THR A 41 7.44 18.26 1.71
C THR A 41 8.12 17.48 2.82
N GLY A 42 8.03 16.16 2.82
CA GLY A 42 8.52 15.28 3.88
C GLY A 42 7.75 15.42 5.20
N ARG A 43 6.50 15.91 5.13
CA ARG A 43 5.62 16.11 6.30
C ARG A 43 4.54 15.05 6.33
N ALA A 44 4.28 14.51 7.51
CA ALA A 44 3.13 13.65 7.78
C ALA A 44 2.07 14.44 8.57
N ASP A 45 0.80 14.22 8.24
CA ASP A 45 -0.33 14.82 8.96
C ASP A 45 -0.66 14.07 10.27
N THR A 46 -0.04 12.91 10.46
CA THR A 46 -0.20 12.08 11.67
C THR A 46 0.85 12.43 12.72
N GLN A 47 0.42 12.52 13.98
CA GLN A 47 1.34 12.66 15.10
C GLN A 47 1.76 11.28 15.61
N LEU A 48 3.05 11.14 15.91
CA LEU A 48 3.57 9.95 16.58
C LEU A 48 3.10 9.94 18.04
N GLY A 49 2.79 8.76 18.56
CA GLY A 49 2.51 8.57 19.98
C GLY A 49 3.74 8.87 20.85
N ASN A 50 3.50 9.17 22.12
CA ASN A 50 4.57 9.46 23.09
C ASN A 50 5.48 8.25 23.40
N LYS A 51 5.05 7.04 23.04
CA LYS A 51 5.78 5.80 23.21
C LYS A 51 5.80 5.05 21.89
N LEU A 52 7.01 4.69 21.46
CA LEU A 52 7.24 3.89 20.26
C LEU A 52 7.79 2.52 20.66
N ASP A 53 7.15 1.46 20.17
CA ASP A 53 7.57 0.08 20.39
C ASP A 53 7.94 -0.55 19.04
N LEU A 54 9.05 -1.32 19.00
CA LEU A 54 9.44 -2.08 17.82
C LEU A 54 8.42 -3.20 17.56
N GLN A 55 7.74 -3.16 16.42
CA GLN A 55 6.74 -4.15 16.05
C GLN A 55 7.37 -5.37 15.36
N TRP A 56 8.28 -5.14 14.42
CA TRP A 56 8.96 -6.18 13.67
C TRP A 56 10.22 -5.67 12.99
N THR A 57 11.05 -6.58 12.52
CA THR A 57 12.20 -6.31 11.64
C THR A 57 12.09 -7.18 10.40
N TYR A 58 12.60 -6.68 9.28
CA TYR A 58 12.67 -7.41 8.02
C TYR A 58 14.07 -7.28 7.43
N ALA A 59 14.72 -8.40 7.11
CA ALA A 59 16.04 -8.44 6.50
C ALA A 59 15.91 -8.63 4.98
N THR A 60 16.61 -7.81 4.20
CA THR A 60 16.61 -7.86 2.73
C THR A 60 17.77 -8.69 2.16
N GLY A 61 18.75 -9.04 2.94
CA GLY A 61 19.94 -9.79 2.52
C GLY A 61 21.15 -8.92 2.23
N GLU A 62 20.97 -7.69 1.77
CA GLU A 62 22.01 -6.72 1.50
C GLU A 62 21.63 -5.31 2.01
N PHE A 63 22.49 -4.31 1.81
CA PHE A 63 22.25 -2.95 2.26
C PHE A 63 21.02 -2.31 1.64
N LEU A 64 20.35 -1.47 2.42
CA LEU A 64 19.24 -0.63 1.99
C LEU A 64 19.72 0.81 1.80
N LYS A 65 19.84 1.27 0.55
CA LYS A 65 20.06 2.66 0.19
C LYS A 65 18.77 3.36 -0.23
N SER A 66 17.79 2.56 -0.66
CA SER A 66 16.45 3.03 -1.06
C SER A 66 15.65 3.52 0.15
N SER A 67 14.78 4.52 -0.07
CA SER A 67 13.76 4.90 0.92
C SER A 67 12.53 4.04 0.79
N VAL A 68 11.90 3.74 1.92
CA VAL A 68 10.63 3.01 1.96
C VAL A 68 9.49 3.92 1.51
N VAL A 69 8.55 3.37 0.72
CA VAL A 69 7.25 3.98 0.43
C VAL A 69 6.13 3.07 0.92
N VAL A 70 4.99 3.65 1.28
CA VAL A 70 3.90 2.95 1.96
C VAL A 70 2.57 3.28 1.31
N GLU A 71 1.78 2.27 1.01
CA GLU A 71 0.40 2.43 0.54
C GLU A 71 -0.44 1.20 0.87
N ASN A 72 -1.69 1.42 1.25
CA ASN A 72 -2.69 0.36 1.49
C ASN A 72 -2.20 -0.76 2.45
N GLY A 73 -1.46 -0.40 3.49
CA GLY A 73 -0.96 -1.35 4.50
C GLY A 73 0.25 -2.18 4.07
N PHE A 74 0.93 -1.80 2.99
CA PHE A 74 2.17 -2.43 2.53
C PHE A 74 3.31 -1.42 2.41
N ALA A 75 4.51 -1.84 2.79
CA ALA A 75 5.76 -1.12 2.55
C ALA A 75 6.47 -1.70 1.32
N TYR A 76 7.05 -0.83 0.51
CA TYR A 76 7.83 -1.19 -0.67
C TYR A 76 9.21 -0.59 -0.57
N VAL A 77 10.26 -1.38 -0.81
CA VAL A 77 11.64 -0.93 -0.70
C VAL A 77 12.55 -1.69 -1.65
N GLY A 78 13.44 -0.97 -2.31
CA GLY A 78 14.53 -1.55 -3.11
C GLY A 78 15.73 -1.90 -2.23
N SER A 79 16.55 -2.86 -2.65
CA SER A 79 17.73 -3.30 -1.94
C SER A 79 18.91 -3.51 -2.91
N ASP A 80 20.13 -3.46 -2.35
CA ASP A 80 21.35 -3.75 -3.10
C ASP A 80 21.43 -5.23 -3.52
N ASP A 81 20.61 -6.11 -2.94
CA ASP A 81 20.45 -7.50 -3.41
C ASP A 81 19.75 -7.60 -4.78
N GLY A 82 19.35 -6.47 -5.37
CA GLY A 82 18.66 -6.38 -6.65
C GLY A 82 17.19 -6.77 -6.56
N ARG A 83 16.57 -6.71 -5.39
CA ARG A 83 15.15 -7.01 -5.22
C ARG A 83 14.36 -5.77 -4.79
N LEU A 84 13.16 -5.68 -5.33
CA LEU A 84 12.09 -4.88 -4.77
C LEU A 84 11.27 -5.78 -3.83
N HIS A 85 11.11 -5.35 -2.59
CA HIS A 85 10.38 -6.08 -1.55
C HIS A 85 9.05 -5.38 -1.28
N ALA A 86 7.95 -6.15 -1.22
CA ALA A 86 6.66 -5.71 -0.70
C ALA A 86 6.38 -6.42 0.63
N ILE A 87 6.19 -5.66 1.69
CA ILE A 87 6.12 -6.15 3.07
C ILE A 87 4.79 -5.71 3.68
N ASN A 88 4.09 -6.64 4.32
CA ASN A 88 2.86 -6.33 5.05
C ASN A 88 3.21 -5.58 6.34
N LEU A 89 2.69 -4.36 6.52
CA LEU A 89 3.00 -3.51 7.67
C LEU A 89 2.51 -4.07 9.01
N ALA A 90 1.38 -4.77 9.02
CA ALA A 90 0.84 -5.31 10.26
C ALA A 90 1.64 -6.51 10.79
N THR A 91 2.33 -7.25 9.91
CA THR A 91 2.96 -8.51 10.28
C THR A 91 4.47 -8.56 10.06
N GLY A 92 5.04 -7.61 9.29
CA GLY A 92 6.45 -7.63 8.87
C GLY A 92 6.79 -8.75 7.87
N LYS A 93 5.79 -9.50 7.38
CA LYS A 93 6.02 -10.62 6.46
C LYS A 93 6.06 -10.13 5.00
N PRO A 94 6.92 -10.72 4.14
CA PRO A 94 6.91 -10.42 2.73
C PRO A 94 5.60 -10.85 2.08
N LYS A 95 5.05 -9.99 1.20
CA LYS A 95 3.94 -10.29 0.32
C LYS A 95 4.45 -10.90 -0.98
N TRP A 96 5.44 -10.24 -1.57
CA TRP A 96 6.16 -10.68 -2.76
C TRP A 96 7.54 -10.00 -2.84
N THR A 97 8.42 -10.54 -3.67
CA THR A 97 9.66 -9.89 -4.09
C THR A 97 9.76 -9.96 -5.62
N PHE A 98 10.35 -8.93 -6.23
CA PHE A 98 10.64 -8.89 -7.66
C PHE A 98 12.16 -8.68 -7.86
N LYS A 99 12.78 -9.48 -8.71
CA LYS A 99 14.23 -9.44 -8.96
C LYS A 99 14.54 -8.64 -10.23
N THR A 100 15.48 -7.70 -10.12
CA THR A 100 16.18 -7.03 -11.22
C THR A 100 17.58 -7.61 -11.40
N GLU A 101 18.31 -7.21 -12.43
CA GLU A 101 19.67 -7.74 -12.68
C GLU A 101 20.71 -7.14 -11.71
N MET A 102 20.48 -5.92 -11.19
CA MET A 102 21.39 -5.22 -10.29
C MET A 102 20.61 -4.52 -9.15
N ALA A 103 21.30 -3.75 -8.33
CA ALA A 103 20.77 -3.06 -7.16
C ALA A 103 19.59 -2.10 -7.50
N ILE A 104 18.66 -1.97 -6.55
CA ILE A 104 17.58 -0.97 -6.57
C ILE A 104 17.87 0.03 -5.46
N GLU A 105 18.54 1.13 -5.78
CA GLU A 105 18.95 2.16 -4.83
C GLU A 105 17.95 3.32 -4.76
N ALA A 106 17.20 3.56 -5.84
CA ALA A 106 16.20 4.62 -5.90
C ALA A 106 14.93 4.26 -5.11
N PRO A 107 14.28 5.24 -4.46
CA PRO A 107 12.97 5.04 -3.84
C PRO A 107 11.92 4.60 -4.88
N PRO A 108 11.06 3.62 -4.57
CA PRO A 108 9.94 3.27 -5.42
C PRO A 108 8.94 4.43 -5.55
N LEU A 109 8.22 4.48 -6.68
CA LEU A 109 7.04 5.32 -6.87
C LEU A 109 5.81 4.42 -6.98
N LEU A 110 4.79 4.69 -6.17
CA LEU A 110 3.49 4.03 -6.27
C LEU A 110 2.56 4.90 -7.13
N HIS A 111 1.99 4.32 -8.18
CA HIS A 111 1.09 5.04 -9.07
C HIS A 111 0.13 4.08 -9.79
N ASN A 112 -1.17 4.32 -9.64
CA ASN A 112 -2.23 3.56 -10.33
C ASN A 112 -2.08 2.02 -10.21
N GLY A 113 -1.83 1.50 -9.02
CA GLY A 113 -1.67 0.06 -8.77
C GLY A 113 -0.37 -0.54 -9.31
N GLN A 114 0.60 0.31 -9.61
CA GLN A 114 1.93 -0.06 -10.07
C GLN A 114 2.99 0.40 -9.07
N VAL A 115 4.07 -0.37 -8.96
CA VAL A 115 5.31 0.03 -8.30
C VAL A 115 6.35 0.26 -9.38
N ILE A 116 6.83 1.50 -9.50
CA ILE A 116 7.82 1.90 -10.49
C ILE A 116 9.17 2.08 -9.80
N VAL A 117 10.23 1.44 -10.30
CA VAL A 117 11.58 1.50 -9.74
C VAL A 117 12.62 1.57 -10.84
N GLY A 118 13.69 2.34 -10.58
CA GLY A 118 14.92 2.29 -11.36
C GLY A 118 15.92 1.33 -10.73
N SER A 119 16.60 0.55 -11.56
CA SER A 119 17.69 -0.31 -11.14
C SER A 119 19.02 0.19 -11.72
N THR A 120 20.11 -0.12 -11.04
CA THR A 120 21.46 0.20 -11.51
C THR A 120 21.87 -0.62 -12.74
N ASP A 121 21.03 -1.58 -13.18
CA ASP A 121 21.15 -2.26 -14.46
C ASP A 121 20.77 -1.38 -15.68
N GLY A 122 20.37 -0.12 -15.42
CA GLY A 122 20.05 0.88 -16.45
C GLY A 122 18.59 0.87 -16.89
N PHE A 123 17.73 0.06 -16.27
CA PHE A 123 16.32 -0.05 -16.64
C PHE A 123 15.38 0.52 -15.60
N LEU A 124 14.25 1.01 -16.09
CA LEU A 124 13.07 1.34 -15.32
C LEU A 124 12.07 0.18 -15.40
N TYR A 125 11.55 -0.24 -14.26
CA TYR A 125 10.62 -1.36 -14.14
C TYR A 125 9.28 -0.87 -13.60
N SER A 126 8.19 -1.35 -14.17
CA SER A 126 6.86 -1.27 -13.58
C SER A 126 6.37 -2.65 -13.19
N ILE A 127 5.99 -2.79 -11.92
CA ILE A 127 5.57 -4.04 -11.31
C ILE A 127 4.12 -3.89 -10.83
N ASP A 128 3.28 -4.90 -11.06
CA ASP A 128 1.92 -4.96 -10.49
C ASP A 128 2.02 -4.93 -8.96
N GLN A 129 1.41 -3.92 -8.32
CA GLN A 129 1.49 -3.68 -6.89
C GLN A 129 0.92 -4.83 -6.05
N HIS A 130 -0.06 -5.57 -6.57
CA HIS A 130 -0.71 -6.65 -5.83
C HIS A 130 -0.04 -8.00 -6.04
N LYS A 131 0.43 -8.28 -7.27
CA LYS A 131 0.92 -9.59 -7.68
C LYS A 131 2.45 -9.69 -7.70
N GLY A 132 3.18 -8.56 -7.71
CA GLY A 132 4.64 -8.54 -7.86
C GLY A 132 5.13 -9.01 -9.23
N LYS A 133 4.27 -8.92 -10.27
CA LYS A 133 4.62 -9.32 -11.63
C LYS A 133 5.02 -8.12 -12.47
N LEU A 134 5.96 -8.33 -13.38
CA LEU A 134 6.37 -7.31 -14.33
C LEU A 134 5.20 -6.91 -15.24
N ASN A 135 4.94 -5.60 -15.32
CA ASN A 135 4.04 -5.01 -16.31
C ASN A 135 4.85 -4.64 -17.57
N TRP A 136 5.93 -3.88 -17.38
CA TRP A 136 6.82 -3.44 -18.44
C TRP A 136 8.22 -3.11 -17.89
N LYS A 137 9.20 -3.11 -18.78
CA LYS A 137 10.60 -2.70 -18.58
C LYS A 137 10.97 -1.72 -19.69
N TYR A 138 11.60 -0.62 -19.36
CA TYR A 138 12.05 0.43 -20.29
C TYR A 138 13.54 0.71 -20.09
#